data_8b4f0a93726df64c8e7b15c654fb184b
#
_entry.id   8b4f0a93726df64c8e7b15c654fb184b
#
_cell.length_a   1.000
_cell.length_b   1.000
_cell.length_c   1.000
_cell.angle_alpha   90.00
_cell.angle_beta   90.00
_cell.angle_gamma   90.00
#
_symmetry.space_group_name_H-M   'P 1'
#
loop_
_entity.id
_entity.type
_entity.pdbx_description
1 polymer ?
#
loop_
_entity_poly.entity_id
_entity_poly.type
_entity_poly.pdbx_seq_one_letter_code
_entity_poly.pdbx_strand_id
1 'polypeptide(L)'
;MSDFLNVIDNRNSVRSYSDKPLPEDVCRTLVEAGLKAPTAANKQEIHFTVVGKDDPVQAEIQKDLNPDAQNTFYYNAPVTIYLSGDESFKWSAVDAGIAVENIHLAAQALGLGSVILGCMERVLNGEKKEEYCKKLAFPEGYCYQVAIAVGYPEATKEPHTFDFEKNVSVI
;
A
#
# COMPACT_ATOMS: atom_id res chain seq x y z
N MET A 1 24.91 6.83 -10.82
CA MET A 1 23.91 5.80 -10.41
C MET A 1 22.79 5.86 -11.43
N SER A 2 22.13 4.75 -11.79
CA SER A 2 21.00 4.83 -12.73
C SER A 2 19.85 5.57 -12.05
N ASP A 3 18.99 6.26 -12.82
CA ASP A 3 17.82 6.97 -12.29
C ASP A 3 16.91 6.05 -11.46
N PHE A 4 16.84 4.78 -11.83
CA PHE A 4 16.08 3.77 -11.09
C PHE A 4 16.65 3.49 -9.69
N LEU A 5 17.98 3.38 -9.53
CA LEU A 5 18.59 3.19 -8.21
C LEU A 5 18.39 4.43 -7.32
N ASN A 6 18.38 5.63 -7.89
CA ASN A 6 18.04 6.83 -7.14
C ASN A 6 16.59 6.80 -6.61
N VAL A 7 15.65 6.21 -7.34
CA VAL A 7 14.26 6.01 -6.85
C VAL A 7 14.26 5.11 -5.62
N ILE A 8 14.99 3.99 -5.67
CA ILE A 8 15.10 3.06 -4.52
C ILE A 8 15.73 3.76 -3.31
N ASP A 9 16.84 4.49 -3.51
CA ASP A 9 17.57 5.16 -2.43
C ASP A 9 16.72 6.23 -1.74
N ASN A 10 15.93 6.99 -2.49
CA ASN A 10 15.12 8.10 -1.96
C ASN A 10 13.71 7.71 -1.54
N ARG A 11 13.24 6.51 -1.88
CA ARG A 11 11.94 6.03 -1.43
C ARG A 11 11.91 5.93 0.09
N ASN A 12 10.93 6.53 0.68
CA ASN A 12 10.72 6.47 2.12
C ASN A 12 9.23 6.44 2.50
N SER A 13 8.94 6.05 3.74
CA SER A 13 7.57 6.03 4.27
C SER A 13 7.13 7.43 4.70
N VAL A 14 6.36 8.10 3.86
CA VAL A 14 5.78 9.43 4.10
C VAL A 14 4.50 9.31 4.94
N ARG A 15 4.39 10.15 5.96
CA ARG A 15 3.27 10.14 6.93
C ARG A 15 2.67 11.54 7.14
N SER A 16 2.75 12.39 6.11
CA SER A 16 2.07 13.68 6.05
C SER A 16 1.86 14.05 4.60
N TYR A 17 0.63 14.34 4.23
CA TYR A 17 0.24 14.62 2.86
C TYR A 17 -0.59 15.89 2.79
N SER A 18 -0.43 16.64 1.71
CA SER A 18 -1.30 17.77 1.40
C SER A 18 -2.70 17.30 0.99
N ASP A 19 -3.68 18.20 1.11
CA ASP A 19 -5.07 17.94 0.71
C ASP A 19 -5.28 17.90 -0.81
N LYS A 20 -4.20 18.07 -1.59
CA LYS A 20 -4.29 18.05 -3.05
C LYS A 20 -4.73 16.67 -3.55
N PRO A 21 -5.85 16.57 -4.32
CA PRO A 21 -6.29 15.31 -4.85
C PRO A 21 -5.30 14.75 -5.88
N LEU A 22 -5.20 13.43 -5.96
CA LEU A 22 -4.46 12.76 -7.03
C LEU A 22 -5.34 12.68 -8.30
N PRO A 23 -4.81 13.06 -9.48
CA PRO A 23 -5.48 12.84 -10.74
C PRO A 23 -5.74 11.35 -11.01
N GLU A 24 -6.83 11.04 -11.71
CA GLU A 24 -7.23 9.66 -12.01
C GLU A 24 -6.17 8.91 -12.83
N ASP A 25 -5.53 9.56 -13.78
CA ASP A 25 -4.46 9.00 -14.62
C ASP A 25 -3.21 8.65 -13.80
N VAL A 26 -2.92 9.43 -12.75
CA VAL A 26 -1.85 9.13 -11.79
C VAL A 26 -2.21 7.89 -10.96
N CYS A 27 -3.43 7.83 -10.42
CA CYS A 27 -3.91 6.65 -9.69
C CYS A 27 -3.84 5.40 -10.57
N ARG A 28 -4.26 5.52 -11.82
CA ARG A 28 -4.18 4.44 -12.81
C ARG A 28 -2.74 3.98 -13.03
N THR A 29 -1.80 4.91 -13.22
CA THR A 29 -0.37 4.60 -13.39
C THR A 29 0.19 3.82 -12.20
N LEU A 30 -0.19 4.19 -10.98
CA LEU A 30 0.22 3.50 -9.76
C LEU A 30 -0.31 2.05 -9.71
N VAL A 31 -1.60 1.85 -10.02
CA VAL A 31 -2.20 0.51 -10.07
C VAL A 31 -1.56 -0.33 -11.18
N GLU A 32 -1.31 0.25 -12.36
CA GLU A 32 -0.61 -0.44 -13.46
C GLU A 32 0.81 -0.88 -13.07
N ALA A 33 1.52 -0.10 -12.26
CA ALA A 33 2.81 -0.52 -11.71
C ALA A 33 2.67 -1.76 -10.81
N GLY A 34 1.66 -1.78 -9.95
CA GLY A 34 1.33 -2.95 -9.13
C GLY A 34 0.95 -4.19 -9.95
N LEU A 35 0.10 -4.00 -10.97
CA LEU A 35 -0.34 -5.08 -11.88
C LEU A 35 0.82 -5.68 -12.71
N LYS A 36 1.90 -4.93 -12.92
CA LYS A 36 3.11 -5.41 -13.62
C LYS A 36 4.06 -6.21 -12.72
N ALA A 37 3.76 -6.32 -11.42
CA ALA A 37 4.55 -7.14 -10.51
C ALA A 37 4.51 -8.61 -10.93
N PRO A 38 5.63 -9.35 -10.82
CA PRO A 38 5.60 -10.79 -11.02
C PRO A 38 4.79 -11.46 -9.91
N THR A 39 4.11 -12.53 -10.24
CA THR A 39 3.35 -13.35 -9.29
C THR A 39 3.76 -14.82 -9.38
N ALA A 40 3.65 -15.53 -8.28
CA ALA A 40 3.97 -16.95 -8.23
C ALA A 40 3.13 -17.73 -9.27
N ALA A 41 3.82 -18.55 -10.07
CA ALA A 41 3.24 -19.29 -11.19
C ALA A 41 2.47 -18.41 -12.20
N ASN A 42 2.77 -17.12 -12.26
CA ASN A 42 2.08 -16.13 -13.11
C ASN A 42 0.55 -16.14 -12.93
N LYS A 43 0.08 -16.32 -11.69
CA LYS A 43 -1.35 -16.37 -11.39
C LYS A 43 -2.07 -15.04 -11.58
N GLN A 44 -1.38 -13.91 -11.39
CA GLN A 44 -1.93 -12.56 -11.55
C GLN A 44 -3.22 -12.33 -10.74
N GLU A 45 -3.25 -12.92 -9.52
CA GLU A 45 -4.48 -12.97 -8.70
C GLU A 45 -4.66 -11.77 -7.78
N ILE A 46 -3.65 -10.90 -7.62
CA ILE A 46 -3.78 -9.75 -6.73
C ILE A 46 -4.82 -8.77 -7.27
N HIS A 47 -5.82 -8.46 -6.43
CA HIS A 47 -6.85 -7.47 -6.74
C HIS A 47 -6.56 -6.15 -6.03
N PHE A 48 -6.83 -5.04 -6.71
CA PHE A 48 -6.54 -3.69 -6.23
C PHE A 48 -7.85 -2.90 -6.09
N THR A 49 -8.09 -2.34 -4.91
CA THR A 49 -9.22 -1.44 -4.64
C THR A 49 -8.67 -0.05 -4.32
N VAL A 50 -9.01 0.93 -5.13
CA VAL A 50 -8.61 2.33 -4.94
C VAL A 50 -9.71 3.07 -4.20
N VAL A 51 -9.37 3.67 -3.05
CA VAL A 51 -10.32 4.35 -2.17
C VAL A 51 -9.85 5.77 -1.92
N GLY A 52 -10.72 6.75 -2.18
CA GLY A 52 -10.49 8.16 -1.85
C GLY A 52 -10.62 8.42 -0.35
N LYS A 53 -9.97 9.48 0.16
CA LYS A 53 -9.93 9.79 1.60
C LYS A 53 -11.31 10.04 2.23
N ASP A 54 -12.26 10.54 1.45
CA ASP A 54 -13.60 10.90 1.93
C ASP A 54 -14.60 9.72 1.87
N ASP A 55 -14.15 8.54 1.42
CA ASP A 55 -15.00 7.36 1.41
C ASP A 55 -15.30 6.89 2.85
N PRO A 56 -16.58 6.66 3.19
CA PRO A 56 -16.98 6.24 4.53
C PRO A 56 -16.26 5.00 5.06
N VAL A 57 -15.85 4.09 4.18
CA VAL A 57 -15.14 2.86 4.58
C VAL A 57 -13.84 3.16 5.32
N GLN A 58 -13.13 4.22 4.96
CA GLN A 58 -11.88 4.60 5.65
C GLN A 58 -12.14 5.06 7.09
N ALA A 59 -13.19 5.85 7.31
CA ALA A 59 -13.58 6.28 8.65
C ALA A 59 -14.04 5.10 9.53
N GLU A 60 -14.73 4.13 8.95
CA GLU A 60 -15.16 2.92 9.67
C GLU A 60 -13.96 2.05 10.05
N ILE A 61 -13.05 1.78 9.12
CA ILE A 61 -11.81 1.03 9.40
C ILE A 61 -10.99 1.75 10.47
N GLN A 62 -10.85 3.07 10.37
CA GLN A 62 -10.15 3.89 11.36
C GLN A 62 -10.74 3.73 12.76
N LYS A 63 -12.08 3.78 12.88
CA LYS A 63 -12.79 3.61 14.13
C LYS A 63 -12.61 2.21 14.74
N ASP A 64 -12.64 1.17 13.91
CA ASP A 64 -12.44 -0.21 14.36
C ASP A 64 -10.96 -0.51 14.71
N LEU A 65 -10.02 0.18 14.06
CA LEU A 65 -8.60 0.10 14.43
C LEU A 65 -8.32 0.73 15.78
N ASN A 66 -8.79 1.95 16.00
CA ASN A 66 -8.65 2.66 17.26
C ASN A 66 -9.64 3.83 17.31
N PRO A 67 -10.75 3.70 18.06
CA PRO A 67 -11.77 4.74 18.18
C PRO A 67 -11.25 6.03 18.86
N ASP A 68 -10.20 5.93 19.66
CA ASP A 68 -9.63 7.04 20.43
C ASP A 68 -8.42 7.69 19.73
N ALA A 69 -8.04 7.23 18.53
CA ALA A 69 -6.89 7.79 17.82
C ALA A 69 -7.15 9.24 17.40
N GLN A 70 -6.29 10.14 17.83
CA GLN A 70 -6.34 11.56 17.45
C GLN A 70 -5.88 11.77 15.99
N ASN A 71 -5.03 10.88 15.47
CA ASN A 71 -4.52 10.94 14.11
C ASN A 71 -5.02 9.75 13.30
N THR A 72 -5.33 9.98 12.05
CA THR A 72 -5.72 8.92 11.13
C THR A 72 -4.53 8.04 10.76
N PHE A 73 -4.73 6.72 10.71
CA PHE A 73 -3.74 5.76 10.19
C PHE A 73 -3.45 5.94 8.70
N TYR A 74 -4.28 6.71 7.99
CA TYR A 74 -4.09 7.08 6.59
C TYR A 74 -3.21 8.33 6.41
N TYR A 75 -2.85 9.01 7.51
CA TYR A 75 -2.01 10.22 7.49
C TYR A 75 -2.53 11.33 6.59
N ASN A 76 -3.84 11.40 6.42
CA ASN A 76 -4.53 12.35 5.53
C ASN A 76 -4.22 12.16 4.03
N ALA A 77 -3.76 10.99 3.62
CA ALA A 77 -3.50 10.70 2.21
C ALA A 77 -4.78 10.80 1.36
N PRO A 78 -4.73 11.45 0.19
CA PRO A 78 -5.90 11.60 -0.68
C PRO A 78 -6.40 10.26 -1.25
N VAL A 79 -5.54 9.25 -1.34
CA VAL A 79 -5.87 7.94 -1.89
C VAL A 79 -5.20 6.84 -1.07
N THR A 80 -5.95 5.75 -0.86
CA THR A 80 -5.42 4.48 -0.34
C THR A 80 -5.72 3.38 -1.35
N ILE A 81 -4.72 2.56 -1.67
CA ILE A 81 -4.87 1.40 -2.54
C ILE A 81 -4.77 0.16 -1.66
N TYR A 82 -5.83 -0.64 -1.61
CA TYR A 82 -5.89 -1.90 -0.89
C TYR A 82 -5.59 -3.03 -1.85
N LEU A 83 -4.74 -3.95 -1.43
CA LEU A 83 -4.40 -5.17 -2.15
C LEU A 83 -5.01 -6.35 -1.42
N SER A 84 -5.83 -7.13 -2.13
CA SER A 84 -6.38 -8.39 -1.66
C SER A 84 -5.88 -9.54 -2.52
N GLY A 85 -5.83 -10.74 -1.98
CA GLY A 85 -5.38 -11.94 -2.66
C GLY A 85 -6.18 -13.16 -2.24
N ASP A 86 -6.15 -14.21 -3.05
CA ASP A 86 -6.79 -15.49 -2.81
C ASP A 86 -6.31 -16.09 -1.47
N GLU A 87 -7.22 -16.24 -0.52
CA GLU A 87 -6.92 -16.74 0.83
C GLU A 87 -6.36 -18.17 0.82
N SER A 88 -6.73 -18.97 -0.16
CA SER A 88 -6.27 -20.35 -0.32
C SER A 88 -4.87 -20.44 -0.94
N PHE A 89 -4.36 -19.37 -1.54
CA PHE A 89 -3.08 -19.37 -2.24
C PHE A 89 -1.93 -18.89 -1.34
N LYS A 90 -1.07 -19.81 -0.99
CA LYS A 90 0.02 -19.59 -0.01
C LYS A 90 1.01 -18.46 -0.37
N TRP A 91 1.04 -18.01 -1.62
CA TRP A 91 1.94 -16.97 -2.10
C TRP A 91 1.30 -15.58 -2.20
N SER A 92 -0.02 -15.45 -1.95
CA SER A 92 -0.74 -14.17 -2.07
C SER A 92 -0.09 -13.03 -1.29
N ALA A 93 0.37 -13.30 -0.07
CA ALA A 93 1.05 -12.28 0.73
C ALA A 93 2.41 -11.84 0.13
N VAL A 94 3.15 -12.77 -0.46
CA VAL A 94 4.43 -12.47 -1.15
C VAL A 94 4.14 -11.68 -2.42
N ASP A 95 3.19 -12.10 -3.23
CA ASP A 95 2.82 -11.45 -4.48
C ASP A 95 2.28 -10.02 -4.23
N ALA A 96 1.45 -9.86 -3.20
CA ALA A 96 0.98 -8.53 -2.75
C ALA A 96 2.13 -7.65 -2.24
N GLY A 97 3.10 -8.21 -1.53
CA GLY A 97 4.30 -7.50 -1.08
C GLY A 97 5.14 -6.98 -2.24
N ILE A 98 5.31 -7.77 -3.30
CA ILE A 98 6.02 -7.35 -4.52
C ILE A 98 5.22 -6.26 -5.25
N ALA A 99 3.90 -6.44 -5.39
CA ALA A 99 3.03 -5.48 -6.05
C ALA A 99 2.99 -4.13 -5.32
N VAL A 100 2.88 -4.12 -4.00
CA VAL A 100 2.84 -2.88 -3.22
C VAL A 100 4.16 -2.11 -3.28
N GLU A 101 5.31 -2.81 -3.35
CA GLU A 101 6.61 -2.13 -3.53
C GLU A 101 6.74 -1.52 -4.92
N ASN A 102 6.22 -2.17 -5.98
CA ASN A 102 6.17 -1.53 -7.30
C ASN A 102 5.38 -0.22 -7.27
N ILE A 103 4.24 -0.18 -6.56
CA ILE A 103 3.45 1.06 -6.37
C ILE A 103 4.28 2.09 -5.58
N HIS A 104 4.98 1.67 -4.54
CA HIS A 104 5.78 2.54 -3.69
C HIS A 104 6.92 3.22 -4.49
N LEU A 105 7.62 2.45 -5.31
CA LEU A 105 8.66 2.96 -6.21
C LEU A 105 8.11 3.86 -7.32
N ALA A 106 6.95 3.49 -7.89
CA ALA A 106 6.28 4.32 -8.89
C ALA A 106 5.84 5.67 -8.31
N ALA A 107 5.29 5.68 -7.08
CA ALA A 107 4.95 6.91 -6.37
C ALA A 107 6.18 7.81 -6.20
N GLN A 108 7.31 7.26 -5.74
CA GLN A 108 8.57 8.01 -5.62
C GLN A 108 9.04 8.56 -6.96
N ALA A 109 8.97 7.77 -8.04
CA ALA A 109 9.37 8.20 -9.38
C ALA A 109 8.49 9.35 -9.93
N LEU A 110 7.22 9.42 -9.50
CA LEU A 110 6.27 10.47 -9.85
C LEU A 110 6.35 11.70 -8.92
N GLY A 111 7.29 11.73 -7.97
CA GLY A 111 7.42 12.81 -6.99
C GLY A 111 6.31 12.79 -5.92
N LEU A 112 5.66 11.65 -5.73
CA LEU A 112 4.67 11.42 -4.69
C LEU A 112 5.31 10.77 -3.46
N GLY A 113 4.65 10.96 -2.31
CA GLY A 113 4.93 10.21 -1.10
C GLY A 113 3.98 9.02 -0.97
N SER A 114 4.45 7.98 -0.29
CA SER A 114 3.59 6.84 0.05
C SER A 114 4.05 6.13 1.32
N VAL A 115 3.14 5.36 1.92
CA VAL A 115 3.44 4.51 3.09
C VAL A 115 2.61 3.23 3.05
N ILE A 116 3.27 2.11 3.28
CA ILE A 116 2.62 0.80 3.39
C ILE A 116 1.92 0.69 4.74
N LEU A 117 0.67 0.22 4.74
CA LEU A 117 -0.23 0.14 5.88
C LEU A 117 -0.51 -1.32 6.23
N GLY A 118 0.33 -1.93 7.07
CA GLY A 118 0.13 -3.30 7.55
C GLY A 118 -0.82 -3.42 8.76
N CYS A 119 -1.05 -2.31 9.49
CA CYS A 119 -1.82 -2.34 10.74
C CYS A 119 -3.32 -2.70 10.57
N MET A 120 -3.83 -2.63 9.36
CA MET A 120 -5.25 -2.87 9.05
C MET A 120 -5.62 -4.37 9.05
N GLU A 121 -4.64 -5.25 8.97
CA GLU A 121 -4.83 -6.71 8.90
C GLU A 121 -5.74 -7.23 10.02
N ARG A 122 -5.54 -6.80 11.26
CA ARG A 122 -6.33 -7.25 12.42
C ARG A 122 -7.83 -6.91 12.33
N VAL A 123 -8.20 -5.85 11.60
CA VAL A 123 -9.59 -5.43 11.39
C VAL A 123 -10.15 -6.05 10.13
N LEU A 124 -9.43 -5.95 9.02
CA LEU A 124 -9.91 -6.37 7.71
C LEU A 124 -9.95 -7.89 7.55
N ASN A 125 -9.10 -8.62 8.29
CA ASN A 125 -9.12 -10.10 8.37
C ASN A 125 -9.65 -10.61 9.73
N GLY A 126 -10.22 -9.73 10.56
CA GLY A 126 -10.80 -10.06 11.86
C GLY A 126 -12.28 -10.44 11.79
N GLU A 127 -13.01 -10.17 12.87
CA GLU A 127 -14.44 -10.54 13.03
C GLU A 127 -15.36 -9.96 11.95
N LYS A 128 -15.02 -8.77 11.42
CA LYS A 128 -15.79 -8.07 10.38
C LYS A 128 -15.25 -8.32 8.95
N LYS A 129 -14.42 -9.33 8.75
CA LYS A 129 -13.79 -9.64 7.46
C LYS A 129 -14.77 -9.63 6.29
N GLU A 130 -15.86 -10.38 6.39
CA GLU A 130 -16.85 -10.49 5.31
C GLU A 130 -17.52 -9.15 4.97
N GLU A 131 -17.75 -8.32 5.98
CA GLU A 131 -18.31 -6.98 5.81
C GLU A 131 -17.35 -6.08 5.03
N TYR A 132 -16.09 -6.04 5.45
CA TYR A 132 -15.06 -5.23 4.79
C TYR A 132 -14.68 -5.75 3.40
N CYS A 133 -14.65 -7.07 3.19
CA CYS A 133 -14.46 -7.62 1.85
C CYS A 133 -15.52 -7.12 0.88
N LYS A 134 -16.79 -7.05 1.30
CA LYS A 134 -17.88 -6.50 0.48
C LYS A 134 -17.74 -4.99 0.26
N LYS A 135 -17.46 -4.21 1.31
CA LYS A 135 -17.30 -2.75 1.23
C LYS A 135 -16.11 -2.34 0.36
N LEU A 136 -15.02 -3.09 0.40
CA LEU A 136 -13.82 -2.88 -0.39
C LEU A 136 -13.87 -3.57 -1.76
N ALA A 137 -14.99 -4.21 -2.10
CA ALA A 137 -15.19 -4.94 -3.34
C ALA A 137 -14.12 -6.02 -3.61
N PHE A 138 -13.64 -6.68 -2.58
CA PHE A 138 -12.72 -7.81 -2.74
C PHE A 138 -13.45 -8.98 -3.42
N PRO A 139 -12.82 -9.69 -4.35
CA PRO A 139 -13.39 -10.89 -4.95
C PRO A 139 -13.76 -11.94 -3.91
N GLU A 140 -14.72 -12.82 -4.23
CA GLU A 140 -15.07 -13.96 -3.38
C GLU A 140 -13.84 -14.85 -3.11
N GLY A 141 -13.65 -15.24 -1.87
CA GLY A 141 -12.50 -16.05 -1.44
C GLY A 141 -11.20 -15.25 -1.24
N TYR A 142 -11.25 -13.92 -1.40
CA TYR A 142 -10.08 -13.06 -1.16
C TYR A 142 -10.11 -12.48 0.26
N CYS A 143 -8.90 -12.19 0.74
CA CYS A 143 -8.72 -11.46 1.98
C CYS A 143 -7.71 -10.31 1.80
N TYR A 144 -7.73 -9.38 2.74
CA TYR A 144 -6.77 -8.28 2.79
C TYR A 144 -5.34 -8.82 2.91
N GLN A 145 -4.42 -8.28 2.12
CA GLN A 145 -3.00 -8.59 2.19
C GLN A 145 -2.20 -7.38 2.71
N VAL A 146 -2.36 -6.23 2.09
CA VAL A 146 -1.65 -4.99 2.43
C VAL A 146 -2.38 -3.80 1.81
N ALA A 147 -2.12 -2.59 2.31
CA ALA A 147 -2.55 -1.37 1.65
C ALA A 147 -1.40 -0.35 1.58
N ILE A 148 -1.56 0.65 0.73
CA ILE A 148 -0.62 1.76 0.61
C ILE A 148 -1.39 3.07 0.49
N ALA A 149 -1.05 4.02 1.38
CA ALA A 149 -1.52 5.40 1.27
C ALA A 149 -0.58 6.19 0.38
N VAL A 150 -1.13 7.00 -0.53
CA VAL A 150 -0.37 7.77 -1.52
C VAL A 150 -0.91 9.20 -1.61
N GLY A 151 -0.01 10.17 -1.77
CA GLY A 151 -0.35 11.58 -1.92
C GLY A 151 0.86 12.47 -2.17
N TYR A 152 0.65 13.77 -2.24
CA TYR A 152 1.74 14.75 -2.33
C TYR A 152 2.37 14.93 -0.95
N PRO A 153 3.67 14.66 -0.78
CA PRO A 153 4.31 14.68 0.52
C PRO A 153 4.46 16.10 1.07
N GLU A 154 4.18 16.30 2.36
CA GLU A 154 4.50 17.54 3.10
C GLU A 154 5.77 17.41 3.96
N ALA A 155 6.26 16.18 4.10
CA ALA A 155 7.49 15.89 4.83
C ALA A 155 8.36 14.95 4.03
N THR A 156 9.65 15.18 4.08
CA THR A 156 10.68 14.29 3.52
C THR A 156 11.49 13.69 4.65
N LYS A 157 12.08 12.53 4.40
CA LYS A 157 13.01 11.88 5.31
C LYS A 157 14.29 11.58 4.57
N GLU A 158 15.38 11.60 5.30
CA GLU A 158 16.65 11.07 4.80
C GLU A 158 16.51 9.58 4.46
N PRO A 159 17.20 9.10 3.43
CA PRO A 159 17.30 7.68 3.15
C PRO A 159 17.72 6.90 4.39
N HIS A 160 17.18 5.72 4.58
CA HIS A 160 17.58 4.91 5.73
C HIS A 160 19.00 4.35 5.53
N THR A 161 19.74 4.25 6.62
CA THR A 161 21.04 3.61 6.65
C THR A 161 20.89 2.10 6.84
N PHE A 162 21.85 1.34 6.32
CA PHE A 162 21.91 -0.11 6.51
C PHE A 162 23.35 -0.53 6.87
N ASP A 163 23.47 -1.67 7.52
CA ASP A 163 24.73 -2.29 7.85
C ASP A 163 24.88 -3.55 6.98
N PHE A 164 25.73 -3.46 5.97
CA PHE A 164 25.92 -4.56 5.01
C PHE A 164 26.48 -5.81 5.69
N GLU A 165 27.51 -5.66 6.53
CA GLU A 165 28.17 -6.79 7.19
C GLU A 165 27.27 -7.53 8.16
N LYS A 166 26.34 -6.80 8.80
CA LYS A 166 25.36 -7.39 9.71
C LYS A 166 24.26 -8.17 8.97
N ASN A 167 23.91 -7.72 7.76
CA ASN A 167 22.71 -8.19 7.09
C ASN A 167 22.98 -9.11 5.90
N VAL A 168 24.25 -9.29 5.51
CA VAL A 168 24.65 -10.07 4.33
C VAL A 168 25.68 -11.12 4.70
N SER A 169 25.46 -12.34 4.25
CA SER A 169 26.46 -13.41 4.28
C SER A 169 26.86 -13.79 2.86
N VAL A 170 28.16 -13.78 2.61
CA VAL A 170 28.73 -14.27 1.33
C VAL A 170 29.39 -15.60 1.62
N ILE A 171 28.99 -16.68 0.91
CA ILE A 171 29.46 -18.06 1.09
C ILE A 171 30.30 -18.45 -0.09
#